data_8e0e27bc2520dd1e5689fc9af70cebf5
#
_entry.id   8e0e27bc2520dd1e5689fc9af70cebf5
#
_cell.length_a   1.000
_cell.length_b   1.000
_cell.length_c   1.000
_cell.angle_alpha   90.00
_cell.angle_beta   90.00
_cell.angle_gamma   90.00
#
_symmetry.space_group_name_H-M   'P 1'
#
loop_
_entity.id
_entity.type
_entity.pdbx_description
1 polymer ?
#
loop_
_entity_poly.entity_id
_entity_poly.type
_entity_poly.pdbx_seq_one_letter_code
_entity_poly.pdbx_strand_id
1 'polypeptide(L)'
;MNNKHLLIALGLLLACNHATYAQKGKSKEAKTTFQTSEPWKPETDVRADATMVYGTLDKPGVTFEQRIQSWRDKGYLTEFMTGVAWGDYKDYFLGKWDGVDGHLKEGQRDRNGNEIAHGHLIPYIVPTESFIRYMQETQIKRVIDAGITSIYLEEPEFWMRGGYSEAFKSEWQKYYNFPWRAQHESPENTYLSNKLKYHLYYNAL
;
A
#
# COMPACT_ATOMS: atom_id res chain seq x y z
N MET A 1 27.59 60.25 18.56
CA MET A 1 26.82 59.19 19.26
C MET A 1 27.00 57.91 18.47
N ASN A 2 27.58 56.88 19.12
CA ASN A 2 28.17 55.70 18.50
C ASN A 2 27.14 54.64 18.12
N ASN A 3 27.08 54.26 16.83
CA ASN A 3 26.24 53.20 16.24
C ASN A 3 26.77 51.77 16.47
N LYS A 4 27.40 51.49 17.60
CA LYS A 4 28.00 50.16 17.87
C LYS A 4 27.13 49.18 18.67
N HIS A 5 25.96 49.58 19.12
CA HIS A 5 25.09 48.74 19.96
C HIS A 5 23.90 48.10 19.22
N LEU A 6 23.74 48.38 17.91
CA LEU A 6 22.60 47.85 17.15
C LEU A 6 22.90 46.55 16.41
N LEU A 7 24.16 46.14 16.34
CA LEU A 7 24.59 44.93 15.59
C LEU A 7 24.70 43.66 16.45
N ILE A 8 24.58 43.76 17.79
CA ILE A 8 24.67 42.61 18.68
C ILE A 8 23.29 41.96 18.97
N ALA A 9 22.21 42.71 18.81
CA ALA A 9 20.86 42.18 19.05
C ALA A 9 20.28 41.35 17.90
N LEU A 10 20.82 41.47 16.66
CA LEU A 10 20.33 40.72 15.48
C LEU A 10 21.01 39.34 15.31
N GLY A 11 22.15 39.14 15.97
CA GLY A 11 22.90 37.88 15.90
C GLY A 11 22.40 36.76 16.82
N LEU A 12 21.59 37.07 17.83
CA LEU A 12 21.10 36.12 18.82
C LEU A 12 19.73 35.52 18.49
N LEU A 13 19.00 36.06 17.52
CA LEU A 13 17.69 35.56 17.11
C LEU A 13 17.76 34.53 15.95
N LEU A 14 18.91 34.33 15.34
CA LEU A 14 19.11 33.34 14.26
C LEU A 14 19.73 32.03 14.74
N ALA A 15 20.10 31.91 16.00
CA ALA A 15 20.74 30.71 16.55
C ALA A 15 19.77 29.70 17.21
N CYS A 16 18.47 30.02 17.34
CA CYS A 16 17.51 29.15 18.05
C CYS A 16 16.66 28.23 17.17
N ASN A 17 16.88 28.20 15.86
CA ASN A 17 16.02 27.37 14.96
C ASN A 17 16.70 26.14 14.35
N HIS A 18 17.87 25.71 14.83
CA HIS A 18 18.56 24.54 14.26
C HIS A 18 18.90 23.44 15.27
N ALA A 19 18.20 23.36 16.39
CA ALA A 19 18.49 22.35 17.41
C ALA A 19 17.31 21.40 17.69
N THR A 20 16.57 20.98 16.66
CA THR A 20 15.54 19.94 16.80
C THR A 20 15.63 18.84 15.73
N TYR A 21 16.80 18.62 15.16
CA TYR A 21 17.04 17.43 14.34
C TYR A 21 18.20 16.63 14.91
N ALA A 22 17.87 15.43 15.35
CA ALA A 22 18.74 14.30 15.66
C ALA A 22 18.87 13.94 17.14
N GLN A 23 17.78 13.63 17.81
CA GLN A 23 17.83 12.45 18.64
C GLN A 23 17.37 11.26 17.77
N LYS A 24 18.29 10.69 17.01
CA LYS A 24 18.18 9.31 16.52
C LYS A 24 18.23 8.40 17.75
N GLY A 25 17.12 8.32 18.47
CA GLY A 25 16.88 7.19 19.35
C GLY A 25 17.02 5.95 18.45
N LYS A 26 17.75 4.93 18.90
CA LYS A 26 17.73 3.61 18.28
C LYS A 26 16.27 3.27 18.07
N SER A 27 15.85 3.04 16.82
CA SER A 27 14.49 2.63 16.51
C SER A 27 14.22 1.41 17.40
N LYS A 28 13.19 1.48 18.22
CA LYS A 28 12.77 0.33 19.02
C LYS A 28 12.33 -0.72 18.02
N GLU A 29 13.08 -1.81 17.93
CA GLU A 29 12.71 -2.93 17.08
C GLU A 29 11.51 -3.63 17.70
N ALA A 30 10.44 -3.79 16.94
CA ALA A 30 9.27 -4.52 17.38
C ALA A 30 9.60 -6.02 17.43
N LYS A 31 9.32 -6.65 18.56
CA LYS A 31 9.44 -8.10 18.74
C LYS A 31 8.11 -8.81 18.56
N THR A 32 7.03 -8.09 18.84
CA THR A 32 5.67 -8.59 18.74
C THR A 32 4.81 -7.56 18.02
N THR A 33 4.04 -8.02 17.04
CA THR A 33 3.12 -7.20 16.26
C THR A 33 1.78 -7.92 16.15
N PHE A 34 0.70 -7.17 16.14
CA PHE A 34 -0.62 -7.72 15.83
C PHE A 34 -1.33 -6.81 14.82
N GLN A 35 -2.27 -7.38 14.10
CA GLN A 35 -3.05 -6.67 13.10
C GLN A 35 -4.41 -6.22 13.65
N THR A 36 -4.82 -5.02 13.30
CA THR A 36 -6.16 -4.52 13.59
C THR A 36 -6.58 -3.46 12.59
N SER A 37 -7.88 -3.32 12.38
CA SER A 37 -8.44 -2.19 11.63
C SER A 37 -9.10 -1.15 12.56
N GLU A 38 -9.08 -1.38 13.89
CA GLU A 38 -9.76 -0.55 14.89
C GLU A 38 -8.82 0.47 15.53
N PRO A 39 -9.34 1.58 16.08
CA PRO A 39 -8.59 2.42 17.01
C PRO A 39 -8.27 1.64 18.31
N TRP A 40 -7.30 2.13 19.05
CA TRP A 40 -7.00 1.56 20.35
C TRP A 40 -8.21 1.61 21.29
N LYS A 41 -8.43 0.53 22.02
CA LYS A 41 -9.40 0.40 23.11
C LYS A 41 -8.81 -0.43 24.22
N PRO A 42 -9.16 -0.21 25.49
CA PRO A 42 -8.64 -1.01 26.62
C PRO A 42 -8.89 -2.52 26.44
N GLU A 43 -10.03 -2.88 25.85
CA GLU A 43 -10.45 -4.28 25.64
C GLU A 43 -9.62 -4.99 24.58
N THR A 44 -8.96 -4.24 23.69
CA THR A 44 -8.14 -4.79 22.61
C THR A 44 -6.64 -4.56 22.82
N ASP A 45 -6.25 -4.11 24.03
CA ASP A 45 -4.85 -3.89 24.38
C ASP A 45 -4.14 -5.21 24.66
N VAL A 46 -3.46 -5.75 23.67
CA VAL A 46 -2.68 -7.00 23.76
C VAL A 46 -1.24 -6.78 24.23
N ARG A 47 -0.84 -5.54 24.53
CA ARG A 47 0.51 -5.15 24.99
C ARG A 47 1.65 -5.60 24.07
N ALA A 48 1.40 -5.62 22.77
CA ALA A 48 2.45 -5.84 21.78
C ALA A 48 3.36 -4.62 21.63
N ASP A 49 4.52 -4.79 21.01
CA ASP A 49 5.43 -3.66 20.72
C ASP A 49 4.90 -2.79 19.58
N ALA A 50 4.24 -3.40 18.60
CA ALA A 50 3.70 -2.71 17.44
C ALA A 50 2.27 -3.15 17.13
N THR A 51 1.56 -2.27 16.43
CA THR A 51 0.30 -2.59 15.78
C THR A 51 0.40 -2.32 14.29
N MET A 52 -0.07 -3.27 13.51
CA MET A 52 -0.20 -3.20 12.07
C MET A 52 -1.64 -2.80 11.74
N VAL A 53 -1.85 -1.53 11.39
CA VAL A 53 -3.19 -1.03 11.08
C VAL A 53 -3.54 -1.38 9.64
N TYR A 54 -4.65 -2.11 9.48
CA TYR A 54 -5.12 -2.56 8.17
C TYR A 54 -6.00 -1.52 7.48
N GLY A 55 -5.65 -1.20 6.23
CA GLY A 55 -6.42 -0.35 5.33
C GLY A 55 -6.51 1.13 5.74
N THR A 56 -6.68 2.00 4.77
CA THR A 56 -6.73 3.46 4.95
C THR A 56 -8.15 4.02 5.04
N LEU A 57 -9.19 3.21 4.80
CA LEU A 57 -10.57 3.69 4.83
C LEU A 57 -10.94 4.26 6.20
N ASP A 58 -11.56 5.41 6.19
CA ASP A 58 -12.14 5.99 7.40
C ASP A 58 -13.31 5.15 7.89
N LYS A 59 -13.46 5.06 9.19
CA LYS A 59 -14.57 4.38 9.84
C LYS A 59 -15.56 5.40 10.41
N PRO A 60 -16.79 5.03 10.69
CA PRO A 60 -17.75 5.94 11.33
C PRO A 60 -17.17 6.57 12.59
N GLY A 61 -17.01 7.90 12.57
CA GLY A 61 -16.51 8.67 13.69
C GLY A 61 -15.00 8.65 13.92
N VAL A 62 -14.19 7.97 13.10
CA VAL A 62 -12.73 7.96 13.26
C VAL A 62 -12.01 7.86 11.91
N THR A 63 -11.08 8.78 11.65
CA THR A 63 -10.23 8.75 10.45
C THR A 63 -9.09 7.75 10.60
N PHE A 64 -8.44 7.45 9.47
CA PHE A 64 -7.23 6.61 9.48
C PHE A 64 -6.14 7.21 10.39
N GLU A 65 -5.88 8.52 10.29
CA GLU A 65 -4.88 9.21 11.09
C GLU A 65 -5.20 9.16 12.59
N GLN A 66 -6.47 9.30 12.94
CA GLN A 66 -6.92 9.17 14.33
C GLN A 66 -6.74 7.74 14.86
N ARG A 67 -6.97 6.72 14.02
CA ARG A 67 -6.69 5.32 14.39
C ARG A 67 -5.20 5.13 14.68
N ILE A 68 -4.33 5.61 13.80
CA ILE A 68 -2.87 5.54 13.99
C ILE A 68 -2.46 6.27 15.28
N GLN A 69 -2.95 7.49 15.47
CA GLN A 69 -2.59 8.30 16.63
C GLN A 69 -3.05 7.66 17.95
N SER A 70 -4.23 7.03 17.98
CA SER A 70 -4.74 6.35 19.17
C SER A 70 -3.80 5.25 19.69
N TRP A 71 -3.14 4.51 18.78
CA TRP A 71 -2.15 3.50 19.13
C TRP A 71 -0.83 4.12 19.57
N ARG A 72 -0.37 5.18 18.90
CA ARG A 72 0.85 5.91 19.25
C ARG A 72 0.76 6.51 20.65
N ASP A 73 -0.39 7.06 21.03
CA ASP A 73 -0.63 7.64 22.37
C ASP A 73 -0.50 6.60 23.50
N LYS A 74 -0.55 5.31 23.16
CA LYS A 74 -0.34 4.18 24.08
C LYS A 74 1.06 3.58 24.00
N GLY A 75 1.93 4.19 23.22
CA GLY A 75 3.34 3.78 23.10
C GLY A 75 3.61 2.65 22.11
N TYR A 76 2.62 2.28 21.28
CA TYR A 76 2.82 1.32 20.19
C TYR A 76 3.62 1.93 19.04
N LEU A 77 4.52 1.16 18.47
CA LEU A 77 4.98 1.40 17.11
C LEU A 77 3.81 1.15 16.15
N THR A 78 3.68 1.99 15.13
CA THR A 78 2.60 1.84 14.16
C THR A 78 3.16 1.44 12.81
N GLU A 79 2.60 0.38 12.27
CA GLU A 79 2.88 -0.20 10.96
C GLU A 79 1.58 -0.22 10.16
N PHE A 80 1.67 -0.44 8.87
CA PHE A 80 0.51 -0.49 8.00
C PHE A 80 0.49 -1.76 7.17
N MET A 81 -0.71 -2.26 6.90
CA MET A 81 -0.94 -3.39 5.99
C MET A 81 -2.11 -3.10 5.06
N THR A 82 -1.99 -3.53 3.82
CA THR A 82 -3.08 -3.53 2.85
C THR A 82 -2.95 -4.71 1.90
N GLY A 83 -4.08 -5.19 1.39
CA GLY A 83 -4.09 -6.14 0.28
C GLY A 83 -3.61 -5.49 -1.02
N VAL A 84 -2.89 -6.22 -1.84
CA VAL A 84 -2.42 -5.73 -3.16
C VAL A 84 -3.05 -6.47 -4.33
N ALA A 85 -3.61 -7.64 -4.09
CA ALA A 85 -4.33 -8.40 -5.10
C ALA A 85 -5.84 -8.31 -4.89
N TRP A 86 -6.27 -8.02 -3.68
CA TRP A 86 -7.65 -7.85 -3.28
C TRP A 86 -7.76 -6.75 -2.22
N GLY A 87 -8.93 -6.15 -2.10
CA GLY A 87 -9.16 -5.09 -1.12
C GLY A 87 -10.43 -4.30 -1.45
N ASP A 88 -10.68 -3.23 -0.70
CA ASP A 88 -11.82 -2.35 -0.95
C ASP A 88 -11.46 -1.31 -2.03
N TYR A 89 -11.38 -1.77 -3.28
CA TYR A 89 -11.04 -0.95 -4.45
C TYR A 89 -12.27 -0.58 -5.27
N LYS A 90 -13.44 -0.45 -4.66
CA LYS A 90 -14.70 -0.17 -5.37
C LYS A 90 -14.67 1.13 -6.15
N ASP A 91 -14.05 2.15 -5.61
CA ASP A 91 -13.89 3.45 -6.26
C ASP A 91 -13.02 3.34 -7.52
N TYR A 92 -11.98 2.51 -7.49
CA TYR A 92 -11.19 2.19 -8.66
C TYR A 92 -11.99 1.40 -9.70
N PHE A 93 -12.55 0.27 -9.31
CA PHE A 93 -13.31 -0.58 -10.22
C PHE A 93 -14.50 0.11 -10.87
N LEU A 94 -15.12 1.04 -10.16
CA LEU A 94 -16.26 1.82 -10.65
C LEU A 94 -15.85 3.11 -11.39
N GLY A 95 -14.56 3.32 -11.63
CA GLY A 95 -14.04 4.51 -12.32
C GLY A 95 -14.23 5.81 -11.54
N LYS A 96 -14.49 5.76 -10.25
CA LYS A 96 -14.71 6.97 -9.44
C LYS A 96 -13.42 7.73 -9.14
N TRP A 97 -12.32 7.05 -9.18
CA TRP A 97 -11.01 7.65 -8.90
C TRP A 97 -10.52 8.52 -10.05
N ASP A 98 -10.61 8.06 -11.28
CA ASP A 98 -10.06 8.74 -12.47
C ASP A 98 -11.07 9.03 -13.58
N GLY A 99 -12.32 8.62 -13.40
CA GLY A 99 -13.37 8.79 -14.39
C GLY A 99 -13.32 7.79 -15.55
N VAL A 100 -12.49 6.75 -15.46
CA VAL A 100 -12.32 5.75 -16.51
C VAL A 100 -13.18 4.53 -16.22
N ASP A 101 -14.17 4.28 -17.05
CA ASP A 101 -14.95 3.05 -17.02
C ASP A 101 -14.11 1.86 -17.52
N GLY A 102 -14.19 0.74 -16.80
CA GLY A 102 -13.65 -0.52 -17.33
C GLY A 102 -12.50 -1.12 -16.54
N HIS A 103 -12.12 -0.58 -15.40
CA HIS A 103 -11.13 -1.18 -14.49
C HIS A 103 -11.54 -2.59 -13.98
N LEU A 104 -12.82 -2.94 -14.00
CA LEU A 104 -13.26 -4.32 -13.79
C LEU A 104 -12.64 -5.32 -14.78
N LYS A 105 -12.23 -4.88 -15.96
CA LYS A 105 -11.53 -5.71 -16.96
C LYS A 105 -10.10 -6.06 -16.53
N GLU A 106 -9.56 -5.37 -15.55
CA GLU A 106 -8.25 -5.64 -14.97
C GLU A 106 -8.28 -6.77 -13.94
N GLY A 107 -9.46 -7.30 -13.63
CA GLY A 107 -9.61 -8.48 -12.77
C GLY A 107 -8.92 -9.72 -13.36
N GLN A 108 -8.42 -10.56 -12.46
CA GLN A 108 -7.84 -11.85 -12.85
C GLN A 108 -8.93 -12.79 -13.38
N ARG A 109 -8.60 -13.54 -14.44
CA ARG A 109 -9.50 -14.54 -15.04
C ARG A 109 -8.79 -15.86 -15.22
N ASP A 110 -9.57 -16.94 -15.06
CA ASP A 110 -9.13 -18.29 -15.35
C ASP A 110 -9.19 -18.59 -16.87
N ARG A 111 -8.77 -19.79 -17.26
CA ARG A 111 -8.75 -20.24 -18.67
C ARG A 111 -10.13 -20.33 -19.33
N ASN A 112 -11.18 -20.40 -18.53
CA ASN A 112 -12.57 -20.47 -19.03
C ASN A 112 -13.19 -19.06 -19.10
N GLY A 113 -12.43 -18.01 -18.75
CA GLY A 113 -12.90 -16.64 -18.72
C GLY A 113 -13.63 -16.26 -17.43
N ASN A 114 -13.72 -17.17 -16.46
CA ASN A 114 -14.36 -16.87 -15.19
C ASN A 114 -13.48 -15.91 -14.37
N GLU A 115 -14.14 -14.98 -13.68
CA GLU A 115 -13.48 -14.08 -12.77
C GLU A 115 -12.97 -14.81 -11.53
N ILE A 116 -11.77 -14.48 -11.10
CA ILE A 116 -11.19 -14.94 -9.86
C ILE A 116 -11.41 -13.83 -8.82
N ALA A 117 -12.28 -14.09 -7.85
CA ALA A 117 -12.68 -13.09 -6.89
C ALA A 117 -12.43 -13.54 -5.46
N HIS A 118 -12.22 -12.56 -4.58
CA HIS A 118 -12.23 -12.73 -3.13
C HIS A 118 -13.67 -12.50 -2.63
N GLY A 119 -14.31 -13.56 -2.16
CA GLY A 119 -15.72 -13.51 -1.81
C GLY A 119 -16.63 -13.30 -3.02
N HIS A 120 -17.73 -12.58 -2.85
CA HIS A 120 -18.76 -12.45 -3.89
C HIS A 120 -18.64 -11.20 -4.78
N LEU A 121 -17.76 -10.26 -4.48
CA LEU A 121 -17.86 -8.92 -5.09
C LEU A 121 -16.53 -8.28 -5.49
N ILE A 122 -15.38 -8.81 -5.09
CA ILE A 122 -14.10 -8.15 -5.33
C ILE A 122 -13.21 -9.07 -6.15
N PRO A 123 -12.96 -8.74 -7.43
CA PRO A 123 -12.02 -9.51 -8.22
C PRO A 123 -10.60 -9.33 -7.71
N TYR A 124 -9.81 -10.40 -7.73
CA TYR A 124 -8.36 -10.25 -7.66
C TYR A 124 -7.90 -9.46 -8.87
N ILE A 125 -7.05 -8.48 -8.68
CA ILE A 125 -6.63 -7.57 -9.73
C ILE A 125 -5.33 -8.00 -10.38
N VAL A 126 -5.17 -7.68 -11.66
CA VAL A 126 -3.86 -7.64 -12.32
C VAL A 126 -3.24 -6.29 -11.97
N PRO A 127 -2.03 -6.23 -11.37
CA PRO A 127 -1.40 -4.96 -11.02
C PRO A 127 -0.89 -4.25 -12.28
N THR A 128 -1.80 -3.55 -12.93
CA THR A 128 -1.52 -2.66 -14.05
C THR A 128 -0.87 -1.36 -13.56
N GLU A 129 -0.27 -0.60 -14.44
CA GLU A 129 0.27 0.73 -14.13
C GLU A 129 -0.80 1.66 -13.52
N SER A 130 -2.04 1.59 -14.02
CA SER A 130 -3.17 2.35 -13.52
C SER A 130 -3.49 1.97 -12.06
N PHE A 131 -3.57 0.67 -11.76
CA PHE A 131 -3.84 0.20 -10.41
C PHE A 131 -2.72 0.55 -9.43
N ILE A 132 -1.47 0.42 -9.86
CA ILE A 132 -0.31 0.78 -9.03
C ILE A 132 -0.35 2.27 -8.69
N ARG A 133 -0.61 3.14 -9.67
CA ARG A 133 -0.77 4.57 -9.44
C ARG A 133 -1.92 4.87 -8.47
N TYR A 134 -3.06 4.19 -8.62
CA TYR A 134 -4.16 4.28 -7.67
C TYR A 134 -3.72 3.96 -6.24
N MET A 135 -3.03 2.83 -6.03
CA MET A 135 -2.53 2.43 -4.72
C MET A 135 -1.56 3.46 -4.13
N GLN A 136 -0.64 3.95 -4.96
CA GLN A 136 0.33 4.96 -4.53
C GLN A 136 -0.32 6.27 -4.12
N GLU A 137 -1.26 6.78 -4.91
CA GLU A 137 -1.89 8.07 -4.68
C GLU A 137 -2.93 8.04 -3.55
N THR A 138 -3.68 6.94 -3.41
CA THR A 138 -4.81 6.87 -2.46
C THR A 138 -4.44 6.25 -1.12
N GLN A 139 -3.54 5.27 -1.09
CA GLN A 139 -3.19 4.55 0.13
C GLN A 139 -1.77 4.84 0.59
N ILE A 140 -0.79 4.53 -0.22
CA ILE A 140 0.62 4.59 0.20
C ILE A 140 1.04 6.01 0.57
N LYS A 141 0.67 7.00 -0.23
CA LYS A 141 0.92 8.42 0.09
C LYS A 141 0.32 8.81 1.44
N ARG A 142 -0.93 8.46 1.69
CA ARG A 142 -1.62 8.76 2.96
C ARG A 142 -0.93 8.13 4.16
N VAL A 143 -0.45 6.90 4.01
CA VAL A 143 0.29 6.15 5.03
C VAL A 143 1.63 6.82 5.35
N ILE A 144 2.37 7.23 4.32
CA ILE A 144 3.65 7.95 4.48
C ILE A 144 3.42 9.32 5.13
N ASP A 145 2.41 10.05 4.69
CA ASP A 145 2.04 11.35 5.26
C ASP A 145 1.63 11.23 6.75
N ALA A 146 1.05 10.10 7.15
CA ALA A 146 0.78 9.77 8.54
C ALA A 146 2.04 9.35 9.35
N GLY A 147 3.24 9.38 8.73
CA GLY A 147 4.52 9.09 9.39
C GLY A 147 4.76 7.60 9.64
N ILE A 148 4.15 6.72 8.86
CA ILE A 148 4.41 5.28 8.89
C ILE A 148 5.50 4.96 7.88
N THR A 149 6.48 4.14 8.29
CA THR A 149 7.63 3.76 7.45
C THR A 149 7.70 2.26 7.17
N SER A 150 6.88 1.46 7.87
CA SER A 150 6.80 0.01 7.66
C SER A 150 5.46 -0.34 7.04
N ILE A 151 5.49 -0.77 5.78
CA ILE A 151 4.31 -1.11 4.99
C ILE A 151 4.39 -2.58 4.60
N TYR A 152 3.33 -3.31 4.89
CA TYR A 152 3.19 -4.73 4.57
C TYR A 152 2.12 -4.90 3.50
N LEU A 153 2.46 -5.67 2.50
CA LEU A 153 1.55 -6.01 1.41
C LEU A 153 1.00 -7.41 1.68
N GLU A 154 -0.28 -7.46 2.04
CA GLU A 154 -0.96 -8.72 2.32
C GLU A 154 -1.36 -9.39 1.01
N GLU A 155 -1.19 -10.71 0.98
CA GLU A 155 -1.62 -11.57 -0.11
C GLU A 155 -1.30 -10.99 -1.49
N PRO A 156 -0.02 -10.82 -1.83
CA PRO A 156 0.37 -10.45 -3.19
C PRO A 156 0.13 -11.63 -4.13
N GLU A 157 -1.13 -12.08 -4.17
CA GLU A 157 -1.52 -13.30 -4.85
C GLU A 157 -1.90 -13.04 -6.30
N PHE A 158 -1.15 -13.66 -7.19
CA PHE A 158 -1.63 -13.91 -8.51
C PHE A 158 -1.94 -15.40 -8.62
N TRP A 159 -3.21 -15.75 -8.63
CA TRP A 159 -3.63 -17.13 -8.62
C TRP A 159 -3.00 -17.92 -9.77
N MET A 160 -2.49 -19.11 -9.46
CA MET A 160 -1.87 -19.98 -10.46
C MET A 160 -2.80 -20.24 -11.67
N ARG A 161 -4.11 -20.32 -11.42
CA ARG A 161 -5.14 -20.46 -12.46
C ARG A 161 -5.43 -19.17 -13.23
N GLY A 162 -5.00 -18.00 -12.72
CA GLY A 162 -5.11 -16.71 -13.38
C GLY A 162 -4.14 -16.57 -14.56
N GLY A 163 -4.18 -15.44 -15.24
CA GLY A 163 -3.28 -15.14 -16.35
C GLY A 163 -3.95 -15.22 -17.74
N TYR A 164 -5.29 -15.16 -17.78
CA TYR A 164 -6.07 -15.25 -19.02
C TYR A 164 -6.88 -13.99 -19.33
N SER A 165 -6.88 -12.98 -18.44
CA SER A 165 -7.53 -11.70 -18.70
C SER A 165 -6.79 -10.89 -19.77
N GLU A 166 -7.50 -10.01 -20.47
CA GLU A 166 -6.90 -9.14 -21.47
C GLU A 166 -5.86 -8.18 -20.84
N ALA A 167 -6.08 -7.75 -19.60
CA ALA A 167 -5.09 -6.97 -18.87
C ALA A 167 -3.77 -7.75 -18.68
N PHE A 168 -3.83 -9.02 -18.29
CA PHE A 168 -2.63 -9.85 -18.17
C PHE A 168 -1.93 -10.08 -19.51
N LYS A 169 -2.70 -10.30 -20.58
CA LYS A 169 -2.13 -10.46 -21.95
C LYS A 169 -1.44 -9.18 -22.40
N SER A 170 -2.01 -8.02 -22.06
CA SER A 170 -1.37 -6.73 -22.33
C SER A 170 -0.05 -6.56 -21.57
N GLU A 171 -0.02 -6.88 -20.28
CA GLU A 171 1.22 -6.86 -19.50
C GLU A 171 2.24 -7.87 -20.01
N TRP A 172 1.80 -9.04 -20.46
CA TRP A 172 2.67 -10.02 -21.12
C TRP A 172 3.33 -9.44 -22.38
N GLN A 173 2.55 -8.79 -23.24
CA GLN A 173 3.09 -8.19 -24.47
C GLN A 173 4.10 -7.09 -24.15
N LYS A 174 3.84 -6.28 -23.13
CA LYS A 174 4.79 -5.25 -22.68
C LYS A 174 6.10 -5.85 -22.16
N TYR A 175 5.99 -6.90 -21.35
CA TYR A 175 7.15 -7.49 -20.66
C TYR A 175 8.02 -8.34 -21.59
N TYR A 176 7.41 -9.18 -22.44
CA TYR A 176 8.11 -10.13 -23.29
C TYR A 176 8.32 -9.68 -24.74
N ASN A 177 7.58 -8.67 -25.17
CA ASN A 177 7.58 -8.19 -26.57
C ASN A 177 7.26 -9.28 -27.60
N PHE A 178 6.43 -10.29 -27.23
CA PHE A 178 5.88 -11.28 -28.12
C PHE A 178 4.45 -11.70 -27.68
N PRO A 179 3.63 -12.28 -28.59
CA PRO A 179 2.25 -12.63 -28.29
C PRO A 179 2.12 -13.54 -27.08
N TRP A 180 1.07 -13.31 -26.30
CA TRP A 180 0.73 -14.13 -25.14
C TRP A 180 0.56 -15.60 -25.52
N ARG A 181 1.01 -16.50 -24.63
CA ARG A 181 0.90 -17.94 -24.73
C ARG A 181 0.17 -18.49 -23.50
N ALA A 182 -0.79 -19.38 -23.75
CA ALA A 182 -1.57 -19.97 -22.67
C ALA A 182 -0.71 -20.88 -21.79
N GLN A 183 -0.69 -20.62 -20.49
CA GLN A 183 0.17 -21.34 -19.55
C GLN A 183 -0.06 -22.85 -19.51
N HIS A 184 -1.29 -23.31 -19.76
CA HIS A 184 -1.64 -24.74 -19.71
C HIS A 184 -1.18 -25.55 -20.93
N GLU A 185 -0.65 -24.89 -21.97
CA GLU A 185 -0.24 -25.59 -23.21
C GLU A 185 1.16 -26.19 -23.12
N SER A 186 2.02 -25.64 -22.24
CA SER A 186 3.35 -26.22 -22.03
C SER A 186 3.96 -25.80 -20.67
N PRO A 187 4.93 -26.58 -20.15
CA PRO A 187 5.71 -26.19 -18.96
C PRO A 187 6.44 -24.86 -19.15
N GLU A 188 6.94 -24.57 -20.34
CA GLU A 188 7.61 -23.31 -20.67
C GLU A 188 6.65 -22.14 -20.53
N ASN A 189 5.45 -22.24 -21.10
CA ASN A 189 4.43 -21.21 -20.99
C ASN A 189 4.00 -20.99 -19.53
N THR A 190 3.89 -22.07 -18.74
CA THR A 190 3.63 -21.98 -17.30
C THR A 190 4.72 -21.22 -16.59
N TYR A 191 5.99 -21.51 -16.88
CA TYR A 191 7.13 -20.79 -16.29
C TYR A 191 7.10 -19.30 -16.65
N LEU A 192 6.91 -18.95 -17.90
CA LEU A 192 6.82 -17.55 -18.36
C LEU A 192 5.66 -16.82 -17.70
N SER A 193 4.49 -17.46 -17.61
CA SER A 193 3.33 -16.89 -16.95
C SER A 193 3.61 -16.59 -15.47
N ASN A 194 4.18 -17.55 -14.74
CA ASN A 194 4.50 -17.38 -13.34
C ASN A 194 5.60 -16.31 -13.12
N LYS A 195 6.59 -16.26 -13.99
CA LYS A 195 7.63 -15.22 -13.94
C LYS A 195 7.04 -13.82 -14.09
N LEU A 196 6.10 -13.62 -15.04
CA LEU A 196 5.42 -12.34 -15.20
C LEU A 196 4.55 -12.02 -13.99
N LYS A 197 3.77 -12.97 -13.46
CA LYS A 197 2.96 -12.79 -12.26
C LYS A 197 3.80 -12.30 -11.08
N TYR A 198 4.94 -12.93 -10.89
CA TYR A 198 5.91 -12.52 -9.87
C TYR A 198 6.41 -11.10 -10.11
N HIS A 199 6.81 -10.80 -11.33
CA HIS A 199 7.30 -9.47 -11.70
C HIS A 199 6.26 -8.37 -11.41
N LEU A 200 5.00 -8.60 -11.78
CA LEU A 200 3.94 -7.61 -11.59
C LEU A 200 3.72 -7.24 -10.12
N TYR A 201 3.85 -8.18 -9.19
CA TYR A 201 3.66 -7.89 -7.77
C TYR A 201 4.91 -7.44 -7.04
N TYR A 202 6.06 -7.99 -7.36
CA TYR A 202 7.29 -7.71 -6.61
C TYR A 202 8.15 -6.59 -7.17
N ASN A 203 7.88 -6.16 -8.40
CA ASN A 203 8.67 -5.09 -9.04
C ASN A 203 7.83 -3.85 -9.38
N ALA A 204 6.54 -3.87 -9.09
CA ALA A 204 5.64 -2.81 -9.45
C ALA A 204 5.32 -1.86 -8.28
N LEU A 205 5.62 -2.23 -7.04
CA LEU A 205 5.46 -1.45 -5.83
C LEU A 205 6.81 -1.21 -5.16
#